data_b0ab6ca7619ff5143aacaeec2f957503
#
_entry.id   b0ab6ca7619ff5143aacaeec2f957503
#
_cell.length_a   1.000
_cell.length_b   1.000
_cell.length_c   1.000
_cell.angle_alpha   90.00
_cell.angle_beta   90.00
_cell.angle_gamma   90.00
#
_symmetry.space_group_name_H-M   'P 1'
#
loop_
_entity.id
_entity.type
_entity.pdbx_description
1 polymer ?
#
loop_
_entity_poly.entity_id
_entity_poly.type
_entity_poly.pdbx_seq_one_letter_code
_entity_poly.pdbx_strand_id
1 'polypeptide(L)'
;MKRVRRIGVAVNAHHPHAEDQQLYRGIRHYSQAHEGFDCVLAPFAYDELKESSPSDPPYDGILAQATPELMVEAERMQVPVVDVWRDSRVRVAVDCIFPDFAKAGRMAGQHLVSRGFEHFGFVVNRRSMSQAVMTDATTI
;
A
#
# COMPACT_ATOMS: atom_id res chain seq x y z
N MET A 1 1.16 -31.44 0.04
CA MET A 1 1.02 -30.25 0.92
C MET A 1 1.23 -29.00 0.06
N LYS A 2 0.31 -28.03 0.15
CA LYS A 2 0.48 -26.75 -0.56
C LYS A 2 1.60 -25.98 0.15
N ARG A 3 2.62 -25.52 -0.60
CA ARG A 3 3.71 -24.72 -0.02
C ARG A 3 3.13 -23.42 0.54
N VAL A 4 3.41 -23.14 1.81
CA VAL A 4 3.08 -21.85 2.43
C VAL A 4 4.04 -20.80 1.88
N ARG A 5 3.49 -19.71 1.33
CA ARG A 5 4.27 -18.59 0.77
C ARG A 5 4.55 -17.57 1.87
N ARG A 6 5.80 -17.22 2.02
CA ARG A 6 6.23 -16.19 2.97
C ARG A 6 6.15 -14.82 2.32
N ILE A 7 5.29 -13.95 2.84
CA ILE A 7 5.04 -12.60 2.34
C ILE A 7 5.61 -11.58 3.32
N GLY A 8 6.59 -10.82 2.86
CA GLY A 8 7.14 -9.70 3.60
C GLY A 8 6.18 -8.51 3.57
N VAL A 9 5.87 -7.92 4.73
CA VAL A 9 5.05 -6.71 4.84
C VAL A 9 5.95 -5.55 5.24
N ALA A 10 6.44 -4.81 4.25
CA ALA A 10 7.39 -3.71 4.39
C ALA A 10 6.65 -2.38 4.50
N VAL A 11 5.84 -2.24 5.55
CA VAL A 11 5.12 -1.01 5.90
C VAL A 11 5.60 -0.51 7.26
N ASN A 12 5.47 0.79 7.51
CA ASN A 12 5.92 1.37 8.76
C ASN A 12 4.87 1.19 9.88
N ALA A 13 4.67 -0.05 10.33
CA ALA A 13 3.69 -0.40 11.35
C ALA A 13 3.96 0.25 12.73
N HIS A 14 5.17 0.81 12.93
CA HIS A 14 5.54 1.54 14.16
C HIS A 14 5.31 3.04 14.08
N HIS A 15 4.95 3.56 12.90
CA HIS A 15 4.63 4.97 12.75
C HIS A 15 3.26 5.26 13.39
N PRO A 16 3.04 6.47 13.99
CA PRO A 16 1.77 6.83 14.61
C PRO A 16 0.59 6.98 13.62
N HIS A 17 0.82 6.78 12.32
CA HIS A 17 -0.26 6.82 11.34
C HIS A 17 -1.16 5.60 11.46
N ALA A 18 -2.41 5.85 11.86
CA ALA A 18 -3.42 4.81 12.04
C ALA A 18 -3.64 3.97 10.77
N GLU A 19 -3.40 4.55 9.59
CA GLU A 19 -3.55 3.90 8.29
C GLU A 19 -2.60 2.71 8.11
N ASP A 20 -1.32 2.87 8.45
CA ASP A 20 -0.32 1.79 8.33
C ASP A 20 -0.64 0.63 9.28
N GLN A 21 -1.10 0.94 10.48
CA GLN A 21 -1.51 -0.07 11.45
C GLN A 21 -2.78 -0.82 10.99
N GLN A 22 -3.74 -0.12 10.41
CA GLN A 22 -4.97 -0.74 9.89
C GLN A 22 -4.67 -1.62 8.68
N LEU A 23 -3.80 -1.18 7.78
CA LEU A 23 -3.32 -1.95 6.65
C LEU A 23 -2.68 -3.27 7.13
N TYR A 24 -1.73 -3.18 8.05
CA TYR A 24 -1.06 -4.36 8.60
C TYR A 24 -2.04 -5.32 9.30
N ARG A 25 -2.99 -4.79 10.07
CA ARG A 25 -4.04 -5.61 10.72
C ARG A 25 -4.90 -6.32 9.67
N GLY A 26 -5.29 -5.64 8.59
CA GLY A 26 -6.04 -6.23 7.49
C GLY A 26 -5.29 -7.38 6.80
N ILE A 27 -4.00 -7.18 6.52
CA ILE A 27 -3.12 -8.21 5.93
C ILE A 27 -3.04 -9.43 6.86
N ARG A 28 -2.79 -9.22 8.14
CA ARG A 28 -2.73 -10.31 9.12
C ARG A 28 -4.05 -11.07 9.24
N HIS A 29 -5.15 -10.35 9.31
CA HIS A 29 -6.48 -10.97 9.37
C HIS A 29 -6.74 -11.85 8.15
N TYR A 30 -6.38 -11.35 6.94
CA TYR A 30 -6.50 -12.13 5.71
C TYR A 30 -5.65 -13.40 5.75
N SER A 31 -4.37 -13.30 6.13
CA SER A 31 -3.47 -14.45 6.18
C SER A 31 -3.90 -15.51 7.21
N GLN A 32 -4.50 -15.09 8.31
CA GLN A 32 -5.04 -16.01 9.33
C GLN A 32 -6.32 -16.74 8.87
N ALA A 33 -7.11 -16.07 8.01
CA ALA A 33 -8.35 -16.65 7.48
C ALA A 33 -8.14 -17.51 6.23
N HIS A 34 -6.97 -17.42 5.58
CA HIS A 34 -6.68 -18.09 4.32
C HIS A 34 -5.36 -18.87 4.41
N GLU A 35 -5.46 -20.18 4.22
CA GLU A 35 -4.30 -21.06 4.17
C GLU A 35 -3.38 -20.73 2.99
N GLY A 36 -2.07 -20.92 3.18
CA GLY A 36 -1.06 -20.82 2.12
C GLY A 36 -0.25 -19.51 2.13
N PHE A 37 -0.51 -18.60 3.09
CA PHE A 37 0.27 -17.38 3.27
C PHE A 37 0.74 -17.23 4.71
N ASP A 38 2.04 -16.95 4.88
CA ASP A 38 2.66 -16.51 6.12
C ASP A 38 3.11 -15.06 5.94
N CYS A 39 2.34 -14.10 6.48
CA CYS A 39 2.62 -12.68 6.36
C CYS A 39 3.41 -12.20 7.57
N VAL A 40 4.66 -11.81 7.34
CA VAL A 40 5.59 -11.34 8.37
C VAL A 40 5.88 -9.86 8.21
N LEU A 41 5.97 -9.12 9.32
CA LEU A 41 6.41 -7.73 9.29
C LEU A 41 7.91 -7.69 8.90
N ALA A 42 8.22 -6.94 7.85
CA ALA A 42 9.54 -6.87 7.23
C ALA A 42 10.00 -5.40 7.06
N PRO A 43 10.22 -4.66 8.15
CA PRO A 43 10.58 -3.24 8.07
C PRO A 43 11.95 -3.03 7.41
N PHE A 44 12.78 -4.07 7.37
CA PHE A 44 14.11 -4.08 6.76
C PHE A 44 14.18 -4.92 5.49
N ALA A 45 13.05 -5.09 4.78
CA ALA A 45 12.98 -5.95 3.59
C ALA A 45 14.05 -5.60 2.53
N TYR A 46 14.40 -4.33 2.37
CA TYR A 46 15.47 -3.90 1.47
C TYR A 46 16.82 -4.52 1.87
N ASP A 47 17.23 -4.38 3.13
CA ASP A 47 18.51 -4.90 3.62
C ASP A 47 18.55 -6.43 3.56
N GLU A 48 17.45 -7.08 3.94
CA GLU A 48 17.33 -8.53 3.88
C GLU A 48 17.43 -9.07 2.44
N LEU A 49 16.80 -8.42 1.46
CA LEU A 49 16.96 -8.77 0.05
C LEU A 49 18.41 -8.57 -0.41
N LYS A 50 19.02 -7.44 -0.04
CA LYS A 50 20.38 -7.10 -0.44
C LYS A 50 21.42 -8.09 0.05
N GLU A 51 21.26 -8.59 1.28
CA GLU A 51 22.16 -9.54 1.94
C GLU A 51 21.91 -10.99 1.49
N SER A 52 20.76 -11.28 0.85
CA SER A 52 20.38 -12.62 0.45
C SER A 52 20.83 -13.00 -0.95
N SER A 53 20.82 -14.30 -1.24
CA SER A 53 21.12 -14.86 -2.56
C SER A 53 19.84 -15.03 -3.40
N PRO A 54 19.89 -14.80 -4.72
CA PRO A 54 18.75 -15.10 -5.61
C PRO A 54 18.28 -16.55 -5.59
N SER A 55 19.15 -17.49 -5.20
CA SER A 55 18.79 -18.90 -5.04
C SER A 55 17.99 -19.21 -3.78
N ASP A 56 17.99 -18.27 -2.80
CA ASP A 56 17.29 -18.43 -1.52
C ASP A 56 16.74 -17.08 -1.06
N PRO A 57 15.68 -16.59 -1.72
CA PRO A 57 15.07 -15.31 -1.37
C PRO A 57 14.34 -15.41 -0.01
N PRO A 58 14.42 -14.35 0.83
CA PRO A 58 13.81 -14.37 2.15
C PRO A 58 12.27 -14.32 2.10
N TYR A 59 11.71 -13.94 0.95
CA TYR A 59 10.28 -13.80 0.72
C TYR A 59 9.86 -14.36 -0.63
N ASP A 60 8.66 -14.92 -0.71
CA ASP A 60 8.00 -15.29 -1.97
C ASP A 60 7.26 -14.11 -2.61
N GLY A 61 7.09 -13.00 -1.89
CA GLY A 61 6.50 -11.75 -2.34
C GLY A 61 6.52 -10.68 -1.26
N ILE A 62 6.35 -9.42 -1.63
CA ILE A 62 6.41 -8.29 -0.71
C ILE A 62 5.21 -7.35 -0.94
N LEU A 63 4.54 -6.98 0.15
CA LEU A 63 3.61 -5.85 0.22
C LEU A 63 4.37 -4.67 0.84
N ALA A 64 4.56 -3.58 0.11
CA ALA A 64 5.47 -2.53 0.55
C ALA A 64 4.92 -1.11 0.32
N GLN A 65 5.44 -0.18 1.12
CA GLN A 65 5.61 1.19 0.66
C GLN A 65 6.85 1.20 -0.24
N ALA A 66 6.64 0.97 -1.55
CA ALA A 66 7.72 0.68 -2.47
C ALA A 66 8.62 1.89 -2.72
N THR A 67 9.95 1.65 -2.68
CA THR A 67 10.97 2.63 -3.05
C THR A 67 11.77 2.14 -4.26
N PRO A 68 12.43 3.03 -5.01
CA PRO A 68 13.27 2.63 -6.13
C PRO A 68 14.35 1.61 -5.74
N GLU A 69 14.95 1.78 -4.57
CA GLU A 69 16.00 0.90 -4.04
C GLU A 69 15.45 -0.51 -3.76
N LEU A 70 14.28 -0.59 -3.11
CA LEU A 70 13.61 -1.87 -2.85
C LEU A 70 13.26 -2.58 -4.17
N MET A 71 12.81 -1.84 -5.17
CA MET A 71 12.45 -2.41 -6.47
C MET A 71 13.64 -3.03 -7.20
N VAL A 72 14.82 -2.38 -7.15
CA VAL A 72 16.06 -2.91 -7.75
C VAL A 72 16.44 -4.25 -7.11
N GLU A 73 16.40 -4.33 -5.78
CA GLU A 73 16.76 -5.57 -5.09
C GLU A 73 15.68 -6.67 -5.28
N ALA A 74 14.41 -6.31 -5.28
CA ALA A 74 13.33 -7.25 -5.52
C ALA A 74 13.40 -7.84 -6.94
N GLU A 75 13.73 -7.03 -7.96
CA GLU A 75 13.94 -7.50 -9.33
C GLU A 75 15.15 -8.46 -9.41
N ARG A 76 16.29 -8.10 -8.79
CA ARG A 76 17.47 -8.95 -8.70
C ARG A 76 17.15 -10.32 -8.10
N MET A 77 16.29 -10.34 -7.07
CA MET A 77 15.87 -11.53 -6.35
C MET A 77 14.68 -12.26 -6.98
N GLN A 78 14.09 -11.70 -8.04
CA GLN A 78 12.85 -12.19 -8.67
C GLN A 78 11.68 -12.32 -7.69
N VAL A 79 11.62 -11.43 -6.69
CA VAL A 79 10.55 -11.35 -5.70
C VAL A 79 9.51 -10.33 -6.15
N PRO A 80 8.26 -10.71 -6.40
CA PRO A 80 7.22 -9.76 -6.78
C PRO A 80 6.88 -8.81 -5.64
N VAL A 81 6.67 -7.54 -6.00
CA VAL A 81 6.29 -6.47 -5.08
C VAL A 81 4.93 -5.93 -5.46
N VAL A 82 4.06 -5.70 -4.48
CA VAL A 82 2.83 -4.93 -4.64
C VAL A 82 2.95 -3.67 -3.78
N ASP A 83 2.82 -2.51 -4.43
CA ASP A 83 2.89 -1.23 -3.76
C ASP A 83 1.55 -0.89 -3.09
N VAL A 84 1.61 -0.54 -1.83
CA VAL A 84 0.46 -0.15 -1.01
C VAL A 84 0.53 1.32 -0.59
N TRP A 85 1.46 2.08 -1.19
CA TRP A 85 1.68 3.48 -0.84
C TRP A 85 1.22 4.41 -1.96
N ARG A 86 0.21 5.21 -1.67
CA ARG A 86 -0.41 6.15 -2.63
C ARG A 86 0.58 7.12 -3.29
N ASP A 87 1.53 7.64 -2.52
CA ASP A 87 2.47 8.67 -2.95
C ASP A 87 3.83 8.08 -3.40
N SER A 88 3.86 6.80 -3.73
CA SER A 88 5.06 6.10 -4.21
C SER A 88 5.58 6.67 -5.53
N ARG A 89 6.90 6.80 -5.62
CA ARG A 89 7.59 7.23 -6.85
C ARG A 89 7.69 6.14 -7.91
N VAL A 90 7.46 4.88 -7.54
CA VAL A 90 7.54 3.71 -8.43
C VAL A 90 6.18 3.25 -8.94
N ARG A 91 5.11 3.96 -8.60
CA ARG A 91 3.71 3.61 -8.88
C ARG A 91 3.41 3.21 -10.33
N VAL A 92 4.14 3.77 -11.30
CA VAL A 92 3.92 3.51 -12.74
C VAL A 92 4.56 2.19 -13.18
N ALA A 93 5.50 1.65 -12.40
CA ALA A 93 6.33 0.51 -12.75
C ALA A 93 6.01 -0.76 -11.95
N VAL A 94 5.05 -0.72 -11.03
CA VAL A 94 4.75 -1.82 -10.12
C VAL A 94 3.25 -1.98 -9.92
N ASP A 95 2.80 -3.21 -9.68
CA ASP A 95 1.42 -3.49 -9.28
C ASP A 95 1.11 -2.77 -7.97
N CYS A 96 -0.08 -2.14 -7.90
CA CYS A 96 -0.43 -1.33 -6.74
C CYS A 96 -1.89 -1.55 -6.30
N ILE A 97 -2.14 -1.39 -5.01
CA ILE A 97 -3.47 -1.46 -4.41
C ILE A 97 -3.71 -0.21 -3.60
N PHE A 98 -4.76 0.55 -3.96
CA PHE A 98 -5.16 1.77 -3.27
C PHE A 98 -6.66 1.83 -3.04
N PRO A 99 -7.13 2.59 -2.03
CA PRO A 99 -8.55 2.91 -1.90
C PRO A 99 -9.07 3.66 -3.14
N ASP A 100 -10.33 3.42 -3.49
CA ASP A 100 -11.02 4.22 -4.52
C ASP A 100 -11.38 5.59 -3.95
N PHE A 101 -10.46 6.56 -4.11
CA PHE A 101 -10.62 7.92 -3.61
C PHE A 101 -11.74 8.68 -4.33
N ALA A 102 -12.00 8.39 -5.60
CA ALA A 102 -13.10 8.99 -6.34
C ALA A 102 -14.45 8.55 -5.76
N LYS A 103 -14.59 7.26 -5.45
CA LYS A 103 -15.78 6.75 -4.77
C LYS A 103 -15.93 7.34 -3.36
N ALA A 104 -14.85 7.44 -2.60
CA ALA A 104 -14.86 8.03 -1.26
C ALA A 104 -15.29 9.51 -1.31
N GLY A 105 -14.77 10.29 -2.26
CA GLY A 105 -15.17 11.69 -2.47
C GLY A 105 -16.64 11.82 -2.86
N ARG A 106 -17.12 11.00 -3.78
CA ARG A 106 -18.57 10.97 -4.13
C ARG A 106 -19.46 10.64 -2.93
N MET A 107 -19.07 9.65 -2.13
CA MET A 107 -19.83 9.29 -0.92
C MET A 107 -19.88 10.45 0.08
N ALA A 108 -18.77 11.15 0.29
CA ALA A 108 -18.72 12.32 1.18
C ALA A 108 -19.61 13.46 0.66
N GLY A 109 -19.51 13.79 -0.64
CA GLY A 109 -20.35 14.82 -1.26
C GLY A 109 -21.85 14.47 -1.19
N GLN A 110 -22.22 13.24 -1.54
CA GLN A 110 -23.60 12.76 -1.44
C GLN A 110 -24.14 12.81 -0.01
N HIS A 111 -23.32 12.50 0.98
CA HIS A 111 -23.71 12.60 2.39
C HIS A 111 -24.04 14.04 2.76
N LEU A 112 -23.22 15.02 2.37
CA LEU A 112 -23.48 16.43 2.66
C LEU A 112 -24.76 16.93 1.97
N VAL A 113 -24.91 16.62 0.68
CA VAL A 113 -26.12 16.99 -0.10
C VAL A 113 -27.38 16.36 0.52
N SER A 114 -27.34 15.08 0.90
CA SER A 114 -28.50 14.40 1.53
C SER A 114 -28.87 14.97 2.89
N ARG A 115 -27.97 15.70 3.55
CA ARG A 115 -28.21 16.43 4.80
C ARG A 115 -28.70 17.86 4.58
N GLY A 116 -28.92 18.27 3.32
CA GLY A 116 -29.42 19.60 2.96
C GLY A 116 -28.36 20.68 2.94
N PHE A 117 -27.07 20.34 2.95
CA PHE A 117 -26.02 21.33 2.74
C PHE A 117 -25.94 21.71 1.27
N GLU A 118 -26.07 23.01 0.98
CA GLU A 118 -25.97 23.57 -0.39
C GLU A 118 -24.55 24.08 -0.69
N HIS A 119 -23.82 24.47 0.36
CA HIS A 119 -22.47 25.00 0.25
C HIS A 119 -21.52 24.23 1.16
N PHE A 120 -20.48 23.66 0.60
CA PHE A 120 -19.42 22.97 1.36
C PHE A 120 -18.06 23.18 0.71
N GLY A 121 -17.02 23.17 1.53
CA GLY A 121 -15.65 23.35 1.11
C GLY A 121 -14.83 22.07 1.31
N PHE A 122 -13.75 21.94 0.56
CA PHE A 122 -12.79 20.87 0.70
C PHE A 122 -11.44 21.42 1.18
N VAL A 123 -10.95 20.92 2.31
CA VAL A 123 -9.67 21.35 2.89
C VAL A 123 -8.65 20.23 2.71
N VAL A 124 -7.55 20.53 2.05
CA VAL A 124 -6.47 19.58 1.81
C VAL A 124 -5.13 20.11 2.33
N ASN A 125 -4.29 19.21 2.82
CA ASN A 125 -2.92 19.54 3.12
C ASN A 125 -2.11 19.47 1.81
N ARG A 126 -1.53 20.59 1.39
CA ARG A 126 -0.71 20.67 0.16
C ARG A 126 0.45 19.67 0.10
N ARG A 127 0.96 19.23 1.25
CA ARG A 127 2.07 18.25 1.31
C ARG A 127 1.65 16.82 1.00
N SER A 128 0.35 16.51 1.07
CA SER A 128 -0.20 15.18 0.79
C SER A 128 -0.89 15.08 -0.58
N MET A 129 -0.84 16.13 -1.40
CA MET A 129 -1.45 16.11 -2.73
C MET A 129 -0.45 15.60 -3.76
N SER A 130 -0.57 14.35 -4.18
CA SER A 130 -0.07 13.94 -5.48
C SER A 130 -0.92 14.60 -6.58
N GLN A 131 -0.30 14.99 -7.70
CA GLN A 131 -0.96 15.71 -8.80
C GLN A 131 -2.23 15.03 -9.34
N ALA A 132 -2.38 13.72 -9.14
CA ALA A 132 -3.53 12.93 -9.60
C ALA A 132 -4.85 13.26 -8.86
N VAL A 133 -4.78 13.77 -7.62
CA VAL A 133 -5.98 14.10 -6.84
C VAL A 133 -6.58 15.45 -7.25
N MET A 134 -5.77 16.34 -7.83
CA MET A 134 -6.25 17.67 -8.25
C MET A 134 -7.17 17.64 -9.48
N THR A 135 -7.03 16.65 -10.34
CA THR A 135 -7.81 16.59 -11.59
C THR A 135 -9.23 16.07 -11.40
N ASP A 136 -9.44 15.21 -10.39
CA ASP A 136 -10.77 14.61 -10.16
C ASP A 136 -11.68 15.44 -9.24
N ALA A 137 -11.13 16.37 -8.45
CA ALA A 137 -11.92 17.19 -7.53
C ALA A 137 -12.63 18.39 -8.21
N THR A 138 -12.33 18.66 -9.47
CA THR A 138 -12.86 19.84 -10.19
C THR A 138 -14.14 19.52 -10.98
N THR A 139 -14.63 18.28 -10.96
CA THR A 139 -15.83 17.85 -11.69
C THR A 139 -16.84 17.24 -10.72
N ILE A 140 -17.49 18.08 -9.93
CA ILE A 140 -18.78 17.79 -9.26
C ILE A 140 -19.82 18.72 -9.85
#